data_0ce5939e494dd86666886c343e2cee48
#
_entry.id   0ce5939e494dd86666886c343e2cee48
#
_cell.length_a   1.000
_cell.length_b   1.000
_cell.length_c   1.000
_cell.angle_alpha   90.00
_cell.angle_beta   90.00
_cell.angle_gamma   90.00
#
_symmetry.space_group_name_H-M   'P 1'
#
loop_
_entity.id
_entity.type
_entity.pdbx_description
1 polymer ?
#
loop_
_entity_poly.entity_id
_entity_poly.type
_entity_poly.pdbx_seq_one_letter_code
_entity_poly.pdbx_strand_id
1 'polypeptide(L)'
;MAYGIVHQFPGGTQEQYEASIAAVHPSDGSLPEGQIFHAAGPSADGWTVVAIHDSQESWKRFRDDMLMPRMNEGIEGGFPTPPQETTFSVHNQQTG
;
A
#
# COMPACT_ATOMS: atom_id res chain seq x y z
N MET A 1 1.31 8.67 -16.65
CA MET A 1 1.72 7.26 -16.72
C MET A 1 1.50 6.63 -15.35
N ALA A 2 0.89 5.47 -15.32
CA ALA A 2 0.62 4.78 -14.06
C ALA A 2 1.92 4.37 -13.36
N TYR A 3 1.85 4.26 -12.05
CA TYR A 3 3.02 3.99 -11.20
C TYR A 3 2.69 2.84 -10.25
N GLY A 4 3.54 1.83 -10.22
CA GLY A 4 3.36 0.64 -9.42
C GLY A 4 4.20 0.64 -8.16
N ILE A 5 3.64 0.12 -7.08
CA ILE A 5 4.30 0.04 -5.79
C ILE A 5 4.12 -1.38 -5.25
N VAL A 6 5.22 -2.00 -4.84
CA VAL A 6 5.19 -3.28 -4.16
C VAL A 6 5.80 -3.10 -2.78
N HIS A 7 5.04 -3.43 -1.75
CA HIS A 7 5.50 -3.44 -0.37
C HIS A 7 5.55 -4.86 0.15
N GLN A 8 6.68 -5.25 0.70
CA GLN A 8 6.84 -6.54 1.34
C GLN A 8 7.12 -6.33 2.82
N PHE A 9 6.32 -6.96 3.67
CA PHE A 9 6.45 -6.86 5.13
C PHE A 9 6.91 -8.20 5.68
N PRO A 10 8.22 -8.38 5.90
CA PRO A 10 8.72 -9.63 6.47
C PRO A 10 8.05 -9.93 7.81
N GLY A 11 7.53 -11.15 7.97
CA GLY A 11 6.80 -11.54 9.17
C GLY A 11 5.42 -10.92 9.31
N GLY A 12 4.94 -10.18 8.29
CA GLY A 12 3.64 -9.53 8.34
C GLY A 12 2.48 -10.52 8.36
N THR A 13 1.35 -10.10 8.94
CA THR A 13 0.17 -10.93 9.08
C THR A 13 -1.06 -10.23 8.51
N GLN A 14 -2.12 -11.01 8.28
CA GLN A 14 -3.39 -10.48 7.80
C GLN A 14 -3.97 -9.46 8.78
N GLU A 15 -3.89 -9.73 10.08
CA GLU A 15 -4.41 -8.82 11.11
C GLU A 15 -3.69 -7.48 11.07
N GLN A 16 -2.37 -7.51 10.92
CA GLN A 16 -1.56 -6.29 10.80
C GLN A 16 -1.92 -5.52 9.54
N TYR A 17 -2.13 -6.21 8.42
CA TYR A 17 -2.55 -5.60 7.18
C TYR A 17 -3.92 -4.91 7.33
N GLU A 18 -4.90 -5.60 7.90
CA GLU A 18 -6.23 -5.04 8.04
C GLU A 18 -6.25 -3.81 8.94
N ALA A 19 -5.47 -3.81 10.04
CA ALA A 19 -5.34 -2.64 10.89
C ALA A 19 -4.68 -1.48 10.16
N SER A 20 -3.67 -1.75 9.35
CA SER A 20 -2.96 -0.72 8.59
C SER A 20 -3.85 -0.12 7.51
N ILE A 21 -4.60 -0.94 6.77
CA ILE A 21 -5.52 -0.47 5.73
C ILE A 21 -6.63 0.38 6.33
N ALA A 22 -7.16 0.00 7.47
CA ALA A 22 -8.21 0.77 8.14
C ALA A 22 -7.73 2.18 8.51
N ALA A 23 -6.44 2.34 8.75
CA ALA A 23 -5.86 3.64 9.11
C ALA A 23 -5.58 4.54 7.91
N VAL A 24 -5.33 3.97 6.71
CA VAL A 24 -4.86 4.76 5.56
C VAL A 24 -5.80 4.75 4.36
N HIS A 25 -6.79 3.84 4.32
CA HIS A 25 -7.78 3.79 3.24
C HIS A 25 -9.11 4.40 3.71
N PRO A 26 -9.96 4.90 2.78
CA PRO A 26 -11.29 5.35 3.16
C PRO A 26 -12.12 4.25 3.79
N SER A 27 -12.93 4.62 4.78
CA SER A 27 -13.73 3.65 5.55
C SER A 27 -14.88 3.02 4.76
N ASP A 28 -15.23 3.60 3.62
CA ASP A 28 -16.31 3.08 2.76
C ASP A 28 -15.88 1.95 1.83
N GLY A 29 -14.60 1.52 1.93
CA GLY A 29 -14.07 0.45 1.10
C GLY A 29 -13.53 0.90 -0.26
N SER A 30 -13.61 2.19 -0.57
CA SER A 30 -13.04 2.71 -1.81
C SER A 30 -11.52 2.82 -1.70
N LEU A 31 -10.86 2.98 -2.84
CA LEU A 31 -9.42 3.21 -2.87
C LEU A 31 -9.11 4.69 -2.60
N PRO A 32 -7.93 5.01 -2.06
CA PRO A 32 -7.49 6.39 -1.94
C PRO A 32 -7.47 7.08 -3.31
N GLU A 33 -7.60 8.40 -3.29
CA GLU A 33 -7.56 9.19 -4.53
C GLU A 33 -6.30 8.87 -5.33
N GLY A 34 -6.47 8.57 -6.61
CA GLY A 34 -5.38 8.26 -7.53
C GLY A 34 -4.94 6.80 -7.55
N GLN A 35 -5.33 6.01 -6.55
CA GLN A 35 -5.04 4.59 -6.56
C GLN A 35 -6.08 3.85 -7.40
N ILE A 36 -5.62 3.10 -8.41
CA ILE A 36 -6.51 2.46 -9.37
C ILE A 36 -6.52 0.94 -9.26
N PHE A 37 -5.63 0.38 -8.45
CA PHE A 37 -5.56 -1.06 -8.23
C PHE A 37 -4.92 -1.33 -6.88
N HIS A 38 -5.38 -2.35 -6.18
CA HIS A 38 -4.84 -2.77 -4.90
C HIS A 38 -5.06 -4.27 -4.74
N ALA A 39 -3.99 -4.98 -4.40
CA ALA A 39 -4.08 -6.39 -4.08
C ALA A 39 -3.09 -6.70 -2.96
N ALA A 40 -3.43 -7.64 -2.10
CA ALA A 40 -2.57 -8.00 -0.99
C ALA A 40 -2.82 -9.45 -0.58
N GLY A 41 -1.80 -10.09 -0.02
CA GLY A 41 -1.94 -11.45 0.46
C GLY A 41 -0.67 -11.96 1.13
N PRO A 42 -0.76 -13.14 1.75
CA PRO A 42 0.41 -13.76 2.35
C PRO A 42 1.42 -14.16 1.28
N SER A 43 2.69 -14.01 1.60
CA SER A 43 3.80 -14.39 0.74
C SER A 43 4.82 -15.18 1.54
N ALA A 44 5.84 -15.71 0.88
CA ALA A 44 6.78 -16.66 1.50
C ALA A 44 7.38 -16.15 2.81
N ASP A 45 7.70 -14.84 2.87
CA ASP A 45 8.37 -14.26 4.02
C ASP A 45 7.45 -13.42 4.91
N GLY A 46 6.15 -13.37 4.61
CA GLY A 46 5.22 -12.55 5.39
C GLY A 46 4.02 -12.08 4.58
N TRP A 47 3.94 -10.78 4.30
CA TRP A 47 2.80 -10.18 3.62
C TRP A 47 3.24 -9.27 2.49
N THR A 48 2.58 -9.35 1.34
CA THR A 48 2.89 -8.53 0.17
C THR A 48 1.68 -7.71 -0.22
N VAL A 49 1.90 -6.43 -0.53
CA VAL A 49 0.88 -5.50 -1.03
C VAL A 49 1.34 -4.97 -2.37
N VAL A 50 0.43 -4.97 -3.35
CA VAL A 50 0.68 -4.37 -4.67
C VAL A 50 -0.37 -3.32 -4.91
N ALA A 51 0.07 -2.12 -5.27
CA ALA A 51 -0.83 -1.01 -5.60
C ALA A 51 -0.39 -0.35 -6.89
N ILE A 52 -1.34 0.17 -7.65
CA ILE A 52 -1.05 0.97 -8.84
C ILE A 52 -1.78 2.30 -8.69
N HIS A 53 -1.05 3.39 -8.86
CA HIS A 53 -1.57 4.73 -8.89
C HIS A 53 -1.62 5.25 -10.33
N ASP A 54 -2.49 6.22 -10.58
CA ASP A 54 -2.62 6.80 -11.91
C ASP A 54 -1.38 7.59 -12.35
N SER A 55 -0.56 8.01 -11.37
CA SER A 55 0.67 8.74 -11.63
C SER A 55 1.62 8.62 -10.45
N GLN A 56 2.90 8.92 -10.68
CA GLN A 56 3.88 9.00 -9.62
C GLN A 56 3.55 10.12 -8.62
N GLU A 57 3.00 11.23 -9.11
CA GLU A 57 2.61 12.35 -8.26
C GLU A 57 1.50 11.97 -7.29
N SER A 58 0.52 11.21 -7.76
CA SER A 58 -0.57 10.77 -6.89
C SER A 58 -0.05 9.82 -5.81
N TRP A 59 0.88 8.92 -6.14
CA TRP A 59 1.55 8.07 -5.16
C TRP A 59 2.29 8.89 -4.11
N LYS A 60 3.06 9.88 -4.55
CA LYS A 60 3.82 10.74 -3.63
C LYS A 60 2.91 11.50 -2.69
N ARG A 61 1.77 12.02 -3.19
CA ARG A 61 0.80 12.71 -2.34
C ARG A 61 0.21 11.77 -1.30
N PHE A 62 -0.21 10.57 -1.71
CA PHE A 62 -0.75 9.59 -0.78
C PHE A 62 0.28 9.21 0.28
N ARG A 63 1.52 8.94 -0.15
CA ARG A 63 2.59 8.59 0.76
C ARG A 63 2.85 9.69 1.79
N ASP A 64 2.98 10.93 1.31
CA ASP A 64 3.39 12.05 2.16
C ASP A 64 2.25 12.59 3.02
N ASP A 65 1.01 12.56 2.53
CA ASP A 65 -0.13 13.14 3.23
C ASP A 65 -0.89 12.14 4.10
N MET A 66 -0.81 10.86 3.79
CA MET A 66 -1.60 9.84 4.48
C MET A 66 -0.73 8.73 5.06
N LEU A 67 0.05 8.06 4.22
CA LEU A 67 0.75 6.84 4.61
C LEU A 67 1.85 7.11 5.64
N MET A 68 2.78 8.00 5.33
CA MET A 68 3.93 8.27 6.21
C MET A 68 3.51 8.90 7.53
N PRO A 69 2.58 9.88 7.57
CA PRO A 69 2.13 10.41 8.86
C PRO A 69 1.53 9.34 9.76
N ARG A 70 0.70 8.44 9.20
CA ARG A 70 0.10 7.38 9.99
C ARG A 70 1.13 6.38 10.49
N MET A 71 2.09 6.01 9.64
CA MET A 71 3.13 5.07 10.03
C MET A 71 4.09 5.68 11.06
N ASN A 72 4.38 6.98 10.96
CA ASN A 72 5.24 7.65 11.94
C ASN A 72 4.58 7.77 13.31
N GLU A 73 3.25 7.93 13.35
CA GLU A 73 2.50 7.93 14.61
C GLU A 73 2.38 6.54 15.20
N GLY A 74 2.54 5.51 14.38
CA GLY A 74 2.29 4.13 14.76
C GLY A 74 0.82 3.77 14.59
N ILE A 75 0.56 2.63 13.98
CA ILE A 75 -0.79 2.12 13.79
C ILE A 75 -0.99 0.97 14.76
N GLU A 76 -1.90 1.13 15.70
CA GLU A 76 -2.17 0.09 16.69
C GLU A 76 -2.62 -1.20 16.00
N GLY A 77 -1.91 -2.30 16.26
CA GLY A 77 -2.16 -3.57 15.62
C GLY A 77 -1.65 -3.68 14.18
N GLY A 78 -1.09 -2.60 13.63
CA GLY A 78 -0.55 -2.59 12.27
C GLY A 78 0.86 -3.17 12.17
N PHE A 79 1.47 -3.00 10.99
CA PHE A 79 2.83 -3.52 10.78
C PHE A 79 3.81 -2.77 11.67
N PRO A 80 4.64 -3.50 12.44
CA PRO A 80 5.56 -2.85 13.40
C PRO A 80 6.80 -2.25 12.76
N THR A 81 7.11 -2.62 11.51
CA THR A 81 8.29 -2.15 10.80
C THR A 81 7.92 -1.67 9.41
N PRO A 82 8.72 -0.75 8.81
CA PRO A 82 8.48 -0.34 7.44
C PRO A 82 8.66 -1.50 6.46
N PRO A 83 7.97 -1.44 5.30
CA PRO A 83 8.12 -2.48 4.29
C PRO A 83 9.41 -2.33 3.50
N GLN A 84 9.77 -3.41 2.82
CA GLN A 84 10.69 -3.33 1.70
C GLN A 84 9.89 -2.82 0.50
N GLU A 85 10.33 -1.72 -0.10
CA GLU A 85 9.60 -1.06 -1.16
C GLU A 85 10.27 -1.21 -2.51
N THR A 86 9.49 -1.58 -3.52
CA THR A 86 9.89 -1.55 -4.92
C THR A 86 8.88 -0.71 -5.67
N THR A 87 9.33 0.25 -6.46
CA THR A 87 8.46 1.07 -7.29
C THR A 87 8.88 0.98 -8.75
N PHE A 88 7.92 1.19 -9.65
CA PHE A 88 8.22 1.12 -11.09
C PHE A 88 7.17 1.89 -11.88
N SER A 89 7.59 2.39 -13.05
CA SER A 89 6.65 2.97 -14.02
C SER A 89 5.94 1.82 -14.73
N VAL A 90 4.61 1.90 -14.81
CA VAL A 90 3.83 0.84 -15.45
C VAL A 90 3.92 1.01 -16.96
N HIS A 91 4.48 0.03 -17.63
CA HIS A 91 4.56 0.00 -19.09
C HIS A 91 3.30 -0.64 -19.68
N ASN A 92 2.81 -1.69 -19.06
CA ASN A 92 1.64 -2.42 -19.54
C ASN A 92 0.78 -2.82 -18.35
N GLN A 93 -0.51 -2.54 -18.44
CA GLN A 93 -1.48 -2.93 -17.42
C GLN A 93 -2.68 -3.53 -18.11
N GLN A 94 -2.99 -4.76 -17.76
CA GLN A 94 -4.14 -5.49 -18.30
C GLN A 94 -5.01 -5.91 -17.12
N THR A 95 -6.33 -5.90 -17.32
CA THR A 95 -7.30 -6.35 -16.32
C THR A 95 -8.13 -7.46 -16.92
N GLY A 96 -8.37 -8.52 -16.14
CA GLY A 96 -9.09 -9.67 -16.59
C GLY A 96 -10.54 -9.72 -16.15
#